data_0d60961ece06ffa8e4ae780b0c3b4026
#
_entry.id   0d60961ece06ffa8e4ae780b0c3b4026
#
_cell.length_a   1.000
_cell.length_b   1.000
_cell.length_c   1.000
_cell.angle_alpha   90.00
_cell.angle_beta   90.00
_cell.angle_gamma   90.00
#
_symmetry.space_group_name_H-M   'P 1'
#
loop_
_entity.id
_entity.type
_entity.pdbx_description
1 polymer ?
#
loop_
_entity_poly.entity_id
_entity_poly.type
_entity_poly.pdbx_seq_one_letter_code
_entity_poly.pdbx_strand_id
1 'polypeptide(L)'
;MYKIEKSLHLPSIDKEILAFWEAQDVFAKSINQRSEDNSFVFYEGPPSANGKPGIHHVMARAIKDIFCRYQTMKGKRVERKGGWDTHGLPIELQVEKELGISKEDIGTKISVDDYNKACRETVMRYKDLWDDITQKMGYWVDLDNPYITFENNYIESVWHLLKRLYDKDLLYKGYTVQPYSPAAGTGLSSHELNMPGAYQDVTDTSAVAQFKVKRTEKSEFLFDGVNLESEGDVFFVAWTTTPWTLPSNTALAVGKKIDYVRVKTFNQYTKLPITIILAKELLGKWFSAKQAKLSYDDFDASKVKKPSQIPYVVTGEYKGAQFEMLEYEQLLPYQQPEEGDAFKVLLGDFVSTSDGTGIVHIAPAFGADDMFLGKKYGMGAMTLVDKQGKFVDGVGEFSGRYVKNYKDDPNYKNVDVDISIKLKEENRAFNVQKYKHSYPHCWRTDKPVLYYPLDSWFVRSTASKDRMIELNKTINWKPKSTGEGRFGNWLKNANDWNLSRSRFWGIPLPIWRTEDGKEEIIIGSVEELKDEMQKAVNAGVMDTDIFADF
;
A
#
# COMPACT_ATOMS: atom_id res chain seq x y z
N MET A 1 -59.83 10.13 -13.04
CA MET A 1 -59.85 9.28 -14.27
C MET A 1 -58.43 9.22 -14.79
N TYR A 2 -57.85 8.06 -14.94
CA TYR A 2 -56.49 7.93 -15.46
C TYR A 2 -56.46 8.27 -16.95
N LYS A 3 -55.43 9.02 -17.39
CA LYS A 3 -55.20 9.35 -18.81
C LYS A 3 -54.78 8.06 -19.54
N ILE A 4 -55.47 7.76 -20.65
CA ILE A 4 -55.12 6.63 -21.50
C ILE A 4 -54.21 7.16 -22.61
N GLU A 5 -52.95 6.70 -22.62
CA GLU A 5 -52.00 7.04 -23.67
C GLU A 5 -52.31 6.23 -24.95
N LYS A 6 -52.44 6.91 -26.09
CA LYS A 6 -52.73 6.28 -27.39
C LYS A 6 -51.49 5.59 -28.00
N SER A 7 -50.32 6.00 -27.61
CA SER A 7 -49.04 5.41 -28.01
C SER A 7 -48.03 5.48 -26.88
N LEU A 8 -47.21 4.45 -26.73
CA LEU A 8 -46.19 4.41 -25.71
C LEU A 8 -44.91 5.11 -26.21
N HIS A 9 -44.84 6.45 -25.99
CA HIS A 9 -43.62 7.23 -26.22
C HIS A 9 -43.03 7.63 -24.89
N LEU A 10 -42.18 6.76 -24.32
CA LEU A 10 -41.63 6.90 -22.96
C LEU A 10 -40.98 8.25 -22.70
N PRO A 11 -40.14 8.86 -23.57
CA PRO A 11 -39.54 10.15 -23.29
C PRO A 11 -40.51 11.32 -23.09
N SER A 12 -41.69 11.26 -23.75
CA SER A 12 -42.73 12.30 -23.58
C SER A 12 -43.48 12.10 -22.28
N ILE A 13 -43.84 10.86 -21.97
CA ILE A 13 -44.52 10.49 -20.71
C ILE A 13 -43.61 10.85 -19.51
N ASP A 14 -42.33 10.56 -19.59
CA ASP A 14 -41.36 10.85 -18.57
C ASP A 14 -41.29 12.35 -18.25
N LYS A 15 -41.16 13.18 -19.27
CA LYS A 15 -41.19 14.65 -19.11
C LYS A 15 -42.48 15.18 -18.46
N GLU A 16 -43.62 14.64 -18.87
CA GLU A 16 -44.92 15.02 -18.30
C GLU A 16 -45.03 14.63 -16.82
N ILE A 17 -44.54 13.44 -16.46
CA ILE A 17 -44.55 12.96 -15.10
C ILE A 17 -43.57 13.75 -14.22
N LEU A 18 -42.37 14.06 -14.71
CA LEU A 18 -41.41 14.89 -13.98
C LEU A 18 -41.99 16.30 -13.70
N ALA A 19 -42.58 16.94 -14.69
CA ALA A 19 -43.25 18.22 -14.53
C ALA A 19 -44.41 18.16 -13.52
N PHE A 20 -45.17 17.08 -13.52
CA PHE A 20 -46.23 16.85 -12.52
C PHE A 20 -45.65 16.69 -11.11
N TRP A 21 -44.57 15.94 -10.94
CA TRP A 21 -43.96 15.74 -9.65
C TRP A 21 -43.43 17.06 -9.07
N GLU A 22 -42.80 17.87 -9.90
CA GLU A 22 -42.31 19.20 -9.50
C GLU A 22 -43.50 20.12 -9.11
N ALA A 23 -44.48 20.30 -9.98
CA ALA A 23 -45.64 21.15 -9.74
C ALA A 23 -46.46 20.77 -8.49
N GLN A 24 -46.45 19.49 -8.13
CA GLN A 24 -47.19 18.97 -6.99
C GLN A 24 -46.33 18.70 -5.75
N ASP A 25 -45.03 18.96 -5.82
CA ASP A 25 -44.10 18.66 -4.74
C ASP A 25 -44.21 17.21 -4.21
N VAL A 26 -44.26 16.27 -5.15
CA VAL A 26 -44.58 14.88 -4.83
C VAL A 26 -43.52 14.23 -3.95
N PHE A 27 -42.24 14.57 -4.16
CA PHE A 27 -41.14 14.00 -3.37
C PHE A 27 -41.24 14.42 -1.89
N ALA A 28 -41.35 15.72 -1.59
CA ALA A 28 -41.47 16.19 -0.21
C ALA A 28 -42.76 15.69 0.46
N LYS A 29 -43.90 15.65 -0.29
CA LYS A 29 -45.12 15.01 0.20
C LYS A 29 -44.95 13.54 0.52
N SER A 30 -44.14 12.81 -0.25
CA SER A 30 -43.87 11.40 0.02
C SER A 30 -43.16 11.16 1.34
N ILE A 31 -42.47 12.15 1.88
CA ILE A 31 -41.79 12.14 3.17
C ILE A 31 -42.75 12.69 4.26
N ASN A 32 -43.23 13.93 4.07
CA ASN A 32 -43.91 14.71 5.11
C ASN A 32 -45.30 14.16 5.52
N GLN A 33 -45.93 13.36 4.67
CA GLN A 33 -47.22 12.71 4.95
C GLN A 33 -47.08 11.43 5.79
N ARG A 34 -45.87 11.05 6.20
CA ARG A 34 -45.58 9.80 6.91
C ARG A 34 -44.99 10.10 8.28
N SER A 35 -45.36 9.25 9.26
CA SER A 35 -44.88 9.38 10.64
C SER A 35 -43.37 9.13 10.74
N GLU A 36 -42.70 9.89 11.58
CA GLU A 36 -41.28 9.70 11.92
C GLU A 36 -41.05 8.38 12.65
N ASP A 37 -42.04 7.90 13.43
CA ASP A 37 -41.98 6.62 14.13
C ASP A 37 -41.94 5.40 13.21
N ASN A 38 -42.32 5.57 11.93
CA ASN A 38 -42.30 4.51 10.91
C ASN A 38 -41.24 4.79 9.84
N SER A 39 -40.01 5.05 10.25
CA SER A 39 -38.90 5.36 9.36
C SER A 39 -38.30 4.12 8.68
N PHE A 40 -37.79 4.31 7.47
CA PHE A 40 -36.80 3.44 6.83
C PHE A 40 -35.55 4.27 6.54
N VAL A 41 -34.49 4.00 7.28
CA VAL A 41 -33.22 4.73 7.16
C VAL A 41 -32.49 4.27 5.89
N PHE A 42 -32.10 5.22 5.08
CA PHE A 42 -31.33 5.00 3.85
C PHE A 42 -30.05 5.84 3.87
N TYR A 43 -28.92 5.19 3.58
CA TYR A 43 -27.63 5.85 3.41
C TYR A 43 -27.22 5.84 1.94
N GLU A 44 -26.99 7.01 1.37
CA GLU A 44 -26.49 7.19 0.01
C GLU A 44 -24.95 7.22 0.02
N GLY A 45 -24.34 6.51 -0.95
CA GLY A 45 -22.92 6.66 -1.26
C GLY A 45 -22.73 7.86 -2.20
N PRO A 46 -22.14 8.97 -1.74
CA PRO A 46 -22.04 10.20 -2.53
C PRO A 46 -21.05 10.03 -3.68
N PRO A 47 -21.37 10.56 -4.88
CA PRO A 47 -20.42 10.64 -5.97
C PRO A 47 -19.47 11.82 -5.82
N SER A 48 -18.33 11.78 -6.55
CA SER A 48 -17.51 12.96 -6.81
C SER A 48 -17.97 13.65 -8.10
N ALA A 49 -18.07 14.98 -8.11
CA ALA A 49 -18.52 15.76 -9.28
C ALA A 49 -17.37 16.29 -10.15
N ASN A 50 -16.17 15.74 -10.03
CA ASN A 50 -14.98 16.11 -10.83
C ASN A 50 -15.00 15.49 -12.24
N GLY A 51 -15.88 14.53 -12.51
CA GLY A 51 -16.08 13.89 -13.80
C GLY A 51 -17.55 13.86 -14.23
N LYS A 52 -17.79 13.70 -15.54
CA LYS A 52 -19.15 13.59 -16.07
C LYS A 52 -19.80 12.27 -15.65
N PRO A 53 -21.14 12.25 -15.36
CA PRO A 53 -21.84 11.01 -15.03
C PRO A 53 -21.86 10.04 -16.21
N GLY A 54 -21.73 8.75 -15.94
CA GLY A 54 -21.81 7.67 -16.92
C GLY A 54 -23.00 6.75 -16.67
N ILE A 55 -23.30 5.86 -17.64
CA ILE A 55 -24.45 4.94 -17.58
C ILE A 55 -24.43 4.00 -16.34
N HIS A 56 -23.26 3.61 -15.87
CA HIS A 56 -23.14 2.78 -14.67
C HIS A 56 -23.64 3.49 -13.40
N HIS A 57 -23.55 4.82 -13.34
CA HIS A 57 -24.13 5.60 -12.25
C HIS A 57 -25.64 5.60 -12.27
N VAL A 58 -26.25 5.65 -13.47
CA VAL A 58 -27.71 5.57 -13.64
C VAL A 58 -28.23 4.22 -13.12
N MET A 59 -27.58 3.12 -13.50
CA MET A 59 -27.99 1.77 -13.07
C MET A 59 -27.92 1.62 -11.53
N ALA A 60 -26.83 2.07 -10.90
CA ALA A 60 -26.69 2.00 -9.45
C ALA A 60 -27.79 2.81 -8.72
N ARG A 61 -28.11 4.02 -9.22
CA ARG A 61 -29.15 4.88 -8.67
C ARG A 61 -30.54 4.29 -8.84
N ALA A 62 -30.85 3.74 -10.01
CA ALA A 62 -32.13 3.09 -10.26
C ALA A 62 -32.39 1.93 -9.28
N ILE A 63 -31.36 1.12 -8.99
CA ILE A 63 -31.48 0.02 -8.03
C ILE A 63 -31.75 0.55 -6.62
N LYS A 64 -31.05 1.58 -6.17
CA LYS A 64 -31.26 2.20 -4.85
C LYS A 64 -32.65 2.80 -4.73
N ASP A 65 -33.10 3.51 -5.75
CA ASP A 65 -34.42 4.16 -5.79
C ASP A 65 -35.58 3.16 -5.68
N ILE A 66 -35.47 1.99 -6.34
CA ILE A 66 -36.48 0.91 -6.24
C ILE A 66 -36.72 0.52 -4.78
N PHE A 67 -35.68 0.31 -3.98
CA PHE A 67 -35.83 -0.05 -2.57
C PHE A 67 -36.47 1.08 -1.77
N CYS A 68 -36.03 2.31 -1.95
CA CYS A 68 -36.60 3.47 -1.27
C CYS A 68 -38.07 3.70 -1.63
N ARG A 69 -38.43 3.66 -2.91
CA ARG A 69 -39.83 3.78 -3.38
C ARG A 69 -40.70 2.66 -2.86
N TYR A 70 -40.20 1.42 -2.88
CA TYR A 70 -40.94 0.28 -2.33
C TYR A 70 -41.27 0.48 -0.85
N GLN A 71 -40.32 0.92 -0.04
CA GLN A 71 -40.56 1.20 1.37
C GLN A 71 -41.52 2.38 1.58
N THR A 72 -41.43 3.42 0.72
CA THR A 72 -42.36 4.54 0.70
C THR A 72 -43.80 4.06 0.40
N MET A 73 -43.98 3.17 -0.59
CA MET A 73 -45.30 2.61 -0.90
C MET A 73 -45.85 1.72 0.23
N LYS A 74 -44.97 1.14 1.05
CA LYS A 74 -45.39 0.43 2.27
C LYS A 74 -45.74 1.34 3.44
N GLY A 75 -45.79 2.66 3.22
CA GLY A 75 -46.15 3.65 4.24
C GLY A 75 -45.01 4.12 5.14
N LYS A 76 -43.77 3.75 4.81
CA LYS A 76 -42.60 4.19 5.59
C LYS A 76 -42.16 5.58 5.18
N ARG A 77 -41.70 6.38 6.15
CA ARG A 77 -40.99 7.64 5.91
C ARG A 77 -39.55 7.29 5.48
N VAL A 78 -39.18 7.71 4.27
CA VAL A 78 -37.85 7.45 3.71
C VAL A 78 -37.21 8.77 3.34
N GLU A 79 -36.39 9.29 4.22
CA GLU A 79 -35.55 10.46 3.95
C GLU A 79 -34.34 10.03 3.12
N ARG A 80 -34.01 10.82 2.09
CA ARG A 80 -32.99 10.50 1.09
C ARG A 80 -32.14 11.74 0.88
N LYS A 81 -31.12 11.91 1.73
CA LYS A 81 -30.22 13.06 1.66
C LYS A 81 -29.20 12.84 0.56
N GLY A 82 -29.04 13.81 -0.35
CA GLY A 82 -27.96 13.84 -1.32
C GLY A 82 -26.62 14.17 -0.68
N GLY A 83 -25.52 13.92 -1.37
CA GLY A 83 -24.20 14.26 -0.89
C GLY A 83 -23.15 14.24 -1.99
N TRP A 84 -21.99 14.87 -1.67
CA TRP A 84 -20.83 14.97 -2.56
C TRP A 84 -19.57 14.53 -1.84
N ASP A 85 -18.89 13.52 -2.41
CA ASP A 85 -17.55 13.12 -1.99
C ASP A 85 -16.54 14.03 -2.70
N THR A 86 -15.88 14.89 -1.94
CA THR A 86 -15.11 16.00 -2.49
C THR A 86 -13.60 15.88 -2.27
N HIS A 87 -13.15 14.88 -1.52
CA HIS A 87 -11.76 14.71 -1.17
C HIS A 87 -11.08 13.59 -1.94
N GLY A 88 -9.77 13.51 -1.79
CA GLY A 88 -8.97 12.37 -2.19
C GLY A 88 -8.08 12.61 -3.41
N LEU A 89 -7.18 11.66 -3.59
CA LEU A 89 -6.12 11.67 -4.58
C LEU A 89 -6.56 11.98 -6.03
N PRO A 90 -7.75 11.53 -6.51
CA PRO A 90 -8.17 11.85 -7.87
C PRO A 90 -8.29 13.34 -8.16
N ILE A 91 -8.79 14.11 -7.18
CA ILE A 91 -8.96 15.57 -7.31
C ILE A 91 -7.60 16.24 -7.35
N GLU A 92 -6.72 15.88 -6.42
CA GLU A 92 -5.38 16.46 -6.30
C GLU A 92 -4.56 16.23 -7.56
N LEU A 93 -4.48 15.00 -8.07
CA LEU A 93 -3.75 14.69 -9.30
C LEU A 93 -4.31 15.43 -10.53
N GLN A 94 -5.63 15.67 -10.56
CA GLN A 94 -6.24 16.45 -11.62
C GLN A 94 -5.81 17.92 -11.53
N VAL A 95 -5.84 18.51 -10.33
CA VAL A 95 -5.43 19.90 -10.09
C VAL A 95 -3.94 20.08 -10.33
N GLU A 96 -3.10 19.18 -9.84
CA GLU A 96 -1.65 19.20 -10.08
C GLU A 96 -1.35 19.20 -11.60
N LYS A 97 -2.05 18.36 -12.36
CA LYS A 97 -1.93 18.31 -13.82
C LYS A 97 -2.40 19.59 -14.50
N GLU A 98 -3.53 20.16 -14.07
CA GLU A 98 -4.09 21.39 -14.65
C GLU A 98 -3.21 22.60 -14.37
N LEU A 99 -2.61 22.67 -13.17
CA LEU A 99 -1.69 23.74 -12.77
C LEU A 99 -0.24 23.52 -13.24
N GLY A 100 0.09 22.33 -13.73
CA GLY A 100 1.45 21.98 -14.15
C GLY A 100 2.45 21.92 -12.99
N ILE A 101 1.99 21.52 -11.80
CA ILE A 101 2.79 21.42 -10.57
C ILE A 101 2.89 19.98 -10.09
N SER A 102 3.80 19.76 -9.14
CA SER A 102 3.90 18.53 -8.36
C SER A 102 3.52 18.79 -6.89
N LYS A 103 3.34 17.72 -6.13
CA LYS A 103 3.07 17.83 -4.70
C LYS A 103 4.12 18.67 -3.94
N GLU A 104 5.38 18.58 -4.31
CA GLU A 104 6.50 19.29 -3.69
C GLU A 104 6.46 20.79 -3.94
N ASP A 105 5.69 21.24 -4.93
CA ASP A 105 5.53 22.65 -5.27
C ASP A 105 4.50 23.35 -4.38
N ILE A 106 3.65 22.58 -3.68
CA ILE A 106 2.62 23.09 -2.77
C ILE A 106 3.28 23.60 -1.49
N GLY A 107 2.98 24.83 -1.11
CA GLY A 107 3.62 25.56 -0.01
C GLY A 107 4.94 26.26 -0.41
N THR A 108 5.39 26.11 -1.67
CA THR A 108 6.60 26.78 -2.20
C THR A 108 6.31 27.61 -3.44
N LYS A 109 5.80 27.01 -4.52
CA LYS A 109 5.41 27.70 -5.76
C LYS A 109 3.96 28.20 -5.76
N ILE A 110 3.10 27.49 -5.05
CA ILE A 110 1.70 27.85 -4.84
C ILE A 110 1.41 27.73 -3.34
N SER A 111 0.60 28.65 -2.79
CA SER A 111 0.17 28.54 -1.39
C SER A 111 -0.75 27.33 -1.19
N VAL A 112 -0.79 26.78 0.03
CA VAL A 112 -1.72 25.71 0.39
C VAL A 112 -3.17 26.14 0.20
N ASP A 113 -3.47 27.41 0.51
CA ASP A 113 -4.81 27.99 0.37
C ASP A 113 -5.26 28.07 -1.09
N ASP A 114 -4.43 28.64 -1.98
CA ASP A 114 -4.73 28.68 -3.42
C ASP A 114 -4.88 27.29 -4.02
N TYR A 115 -4.06 26.32 -3.59
CA TYR A 115 -4.19 24.95 -4.01
C TYR A 115 -5.52 24.32 -3.56
N ASN A 116 -5.90 24.50 -2.29
CA ASN A 116 -7.15 24.00 -1.76
C ASN A 116 -8.37 24.66 -2.43
N LYS A 117 -8.27 25.96 -2.76
CA LYS A 117 -9.30 26.66 -3.53
C LYS A 117 -9.48 26.06 -4.92
N ALA A 118 -8.38 25.78 -5.63
CA ALA A 118 -8.42 25.11 -6.93
C ALA A 118 -9.02 23.70 -6.84
N CYS A 119 -8.73 22.95 -5.78
CA CYS A 119 -9.34 21.65 -5.53
C CYS A 119 -10.86 21.76 -5.30
N ARG A 120 -11.29 22.73 -4.49
CA ARG A 120 -12.72 23.01 -4.21
C ARG A 120 -13.50 23.34 -5.48
N GLU A 121 -12.95 24.17 -6.35
CA GLU A 121 -13.57 24.53 -7.62
C GLU A 121 -13.62 23.34 -8.59
N THR A 122 -12.55 22.58 -8.68
CA THR A 122 -12.43 21.43 -9.59
C THR A 122 -13.39 20.30 -9.22
N VAL A 123 -13.53 19.98 -7.94
CA VAL A 123 -14.36 18.84 -7.50
C VAL A 123 -15.85 19.05 -7.75
N MET A 124 -16.33 20.30 -7.79
CA MET A 124 -17.73 20.64 -8.03
C MET A 124 -18.04 20.97 -9.50
N ARG A 125 -17.06 20.87 -10.40
CA ARG A 125 -17.14 21.34 -11.80
C ARG A 125 -18.34 20.80 -12.60
N TYR A 126 -18.74 19.57 -12.36
CA TYR A 126 -19.84 18.92 -13.08
C TYR A 126 -21.09 18.69 -12.23
N LYS A 127 -21.20 19.36 -11.08
CA LYS A 127 -22.35 19.20 -10.17
C LYS A 127 -23.69 19.35 -10.90
N ASP A 128 -23.83 20.38 -11.72
CA ASP A 128 -25.08 20.67 -12.44
C ASP A 128 -25.47 19.53 -13.42
N LEU A 129 -24.47 18.90 -14.05
CA LEU A 129 -24.74 17.72 -14.92
C LEU A 129 -25.20 16.50 -14.14
N TRP A 130 -24.67 16.35 -12.91
CA TRP A 130 -25.08 15.27 -12.01
C TRP A 130 -26.49 15.50 -11.46
N ASP A 131 -26.83 16.73 -11.10
CA ASP A 131 -28.17 17.09 -10.64
C ASP A 131 -29.19 16.93 -11.77
N ASP A 132 -28.87 17.41 -12.96
CA ASP A 132 -29.72 17.27 -14.16
C ASP A 132 -30.02 15.79 -14.50
N ILE A 133 -29.01 14.93 -14.52
CA ILE A 133 -29.26 13.49 -14.79
C ILE A 133 -30.03 12.82 -13.66
N THR A 134 -29.78 13.20 -12.41
CA THR A 134 -30.49 12.70 -11.23
C THR A 134 -31.98 13.02 -11.31
N GLN A 135 -32.32 14.25 -11.66
CA GLN A 135 -33.70 14.68 -11.87
C GLN A 135 -34.32 14.01 -13.08
N LYS A 136 -33.63 14.00 -14.22
CA LYS A 136 -34.14 13.38 -15.49
C LYS A 136 -34.42 11.89 -15.37
N MET A 137 -33.65 11.14 -14.63
CA MET A 137 -33.93 9.72 -14.38
C MET A 137 -35.03 9.48 -13.33
N GLY A 138 -35.53 10.56 -12.72
CA GLY A 138 -36.58 10.50 -11.70
C GLY A 138 -36.11 9.91 -10.38
N TYR A 139 -34.80 9.99 -10.08
CA TYR A 139 -34.25 9.52 -8.81
C TYR A 139 -34.60 10.51 -7.69
N TRP A 140 -35.38 10.05 -6.72
CA TRP A 140 -35.80 10.85 -5.59
C TRP A 140 -34.73 10.92 -4.52
N VAL A 141 -34.04 12.04 -4.46
CA VAL A 141 -33.03 12.38 -3.45
C VAL A 141 -33.07 13.90 -3.21
N ASP A 142 -32.88 14.32 -1.98
CA ASP A 142 -32.80 15.75 -1.62
C ASP A 142 -31.47 16.33 -2.13
N LEU A 143 -31.56 17.12 -3.19
CA LEU A 143 -30.44 17.85 -3.80
C LEU A 143 -30.33 19.28 -3.29
N ASP A 144 -31.34 19.80 -2.58
CA ASP A 144 -31.38 21.17 -2.07
C ASP A 144 -30.56 21.31 -0.78
N ASN A 145 -30.51 20.24 0.01
CA ASN A 145 -29.76 20.20 1.27
C ASN A 145 -28.74 19.04 1.30
N PRO A 146 -27.84 18.96 0.31
CA PRO A 146 -26.85 17.89 0.29
C PRO A 146 -25.81 18.09 1.41
N TYR A 147 -25.19 17.01 1.87
CA TYR A 147 -23.94 17.13 2.61
C TYR A 147 -22.76 17.17 1.63
N ILE A 148 -21.77 17.99 1.96
CA ILE A 148 -20.57 18.16 1.14
C ILE A 148 -19.36 17.90 2.04
N THR A 149 -18.51 16.96 1.71
CA THR A 149 -17.48 16.47 2.64
C THR A 149 -16.39 17.50 2.95
N PHE A 150 -16.25 18.59 2.17
CA PHE A 150 -15.35 19.70 2.47
C PHE A 150 -15.99 20.81 3.34
N GLU A 151 -17.29 20.73 3.65
CA GLU A 151 -17.96 21.71 4.50
C GLU A 151 -17.55 21.53 5.97
N ASN A 152 -17.42 22.64 6.71
CA ASN A 152 -16.96 22.63 8.08
C ASN A 152 -17.83 21.76 9.01
N ASN A 153 -19.13 21.76 8.83
CA ASN A 153 -20.05 20.94 9.61
C ASN A 153 -19.81 19.43 9.42
N TYR A 154 -19.43 19.01 8.21
CA TYR A 154 -19.06 17.62 7.95
C TYR A 154 -17.70 17.30 8.57
N ILE A 155 -16.70 18.18 8.36
CA ILE A 155 -15.35 18.03 8.91
C ILE A 155 -15.41 17.92 10.44
N GLU A 156 -16.16 18.79 11.10
CA GLU A 156 -16.35 18.78 12.56
C GLU A 156 -16.99 17.49 13.06
N SER A 157 -17.97 16.97 12.32
CA SER A 157 -18.56 15.67 12.65
C SER A 157 -17.53 14.53 12.60
N VAL A 158 -16.61 14.56 11.62
CA VAL A 158 -15.51 13.60 11.54
C VAL A 158 -14.51 13.79 12.68
N TRP A 159 -14.16 15.04 13.02
CA TRP A 159 -13.31 15.35 14.17
C TRP A 159 -13.87 14.80 15.48
N HIS A 160 -15.18 14.99 15.70
CA HIS A 160 -15.86 14.42 16.86
C HIS A 160 -15.72 12.88 16.93
N LEU A 161 -15.90 12.20 15.79
CA LEU A 161 -15.73 10.75 15.74
C LEU A 161 -14.28 10.32 15.99
N LEU A 162 -13.30 11.03 15.44
CA LEU A 162 -11.87 10.76 15.67
C LEU A 162 -11.50 10.94 17.15
N LYS A 163 -11.97 12.01 17.79
CA LYS A 163 -11.78 12.24 19.22
C LYS A 163 -12.36 11.09 20.05
N ARG A 164 -13.57 10.64 19.73
CA ARG A 164 -14.19 9.48 20.42
C ARG A 164 -13.41 8.17 20.24
N LEU A 165 -12.74 7.98 19.10
CA LEU A 165 -11.85 6.84 18.89
C LEU A 165 -10.56 7.00 19.70
N TYR A 166 -10.02 8.19 19.75
CA TYR A 166 -8.83 8.51 20.53
C TYR A 166 -9.06 8.30 22.03
N ASP A 167 -10.16 8.84 22.57
CA ASP A 167 -10.54 8.68 23.98
C ASP A 167 -10.78 7.21 24.39
N LYS A 168 -10.99 6.33 23.41
CA LYS A 168 -11.10 4.87 23.61
C LYS A 168 -9.80 4.11 23.32
N ASP A 169 -8.69 4.80 23.13
CA ASP A 169 -7.40 4.22 22.78
C ASP A 169 -7.44 3.37 21.48
N LEU A 170 -8.34 3.76 20.56
CA LEU A 170 -8.50 3.10 19.25
C LEU A 170 -7.83 3.87 18.11
N LEU A 171 -7.46 5.13 18.29
CA LEU A 171 -6.70 5.94 17.35
C LEU A 171 -5.27 6.09 17.86
N TYR A 172 -4.28 5.67 17.08
CA TYR A 172 -2.89 5.69 17.51
C TYR A 172 -1.94 6.00 16.35
N LYS A 173 -0.78 6.59 16.68
CA LYS A 173 0.32 6.80 15.74
C LYS A 173 1.17 5.53 15.66
N GLY A 174 1.43 5.04 14.45
CA GLY A 174 2.25 3.88 14.19
C GLY A 174 3.28 4.13 13.10
N TYR A 175 4.43 3.45 13.20
CA TYR A 175 5.46 3.40 12.18
C TYR A 175 5.53 1.98 11.63
N THR A 176 5.17 1.82 10.36
CA THR A 176 5.15 0.50 9.71
C THR A 176 5.41 0.62 8.22
N VAL A 177 5.89 -0.47 7.62
CA VAL A 177 6.04 -0.58 6.17
C VAL A 177 4.67 -0.72 5.52
N GLN A 178 4.38 0.13 4.55
CA GLN A 178 3.10 0.24 3.87
C GLN A 178 3.31 0.34 2.37
N PRO A 179 2.31 -0.05 1.55
CA PRO A 179 2.31 0.28 0.15
C PRO A 179 2.36 1.81 -0.04
N TYR A 180 3.29 2.27 -0.83
CA TYR A 180 3.53 3.68 -1.09
C TYR A 180 3.73 3.92 -2.58
N SER A 181 3.10 4.95 -3.12
CA SER A 181 3.28 5.39 -4.50
C SER A 181 4.20 6.61 -4.56
N PRO A 182 5.46 6.49 -4.98
CA PRO A 182 6.32 7.65 -5.19
C PRO A 182 5.77 8.63 -6.22
N ALA A 183 5.11 8.13 -7.27
CA ALA A 183 4.51 8.97 -8.31
C ALA A 183 3.32 9.79 -7.81
N ALA A 184 2.57 9.28 -6.83
CA ALA A 184 1.46 10.00 -6.19
C ALA A 184 1.87 10.69 -4.87
N GLY A 185 3.08 10.42 -4.35
CA GLY A 185 3.60 10.98 -3.10
C GLY A 185 2.79 10.59 -1.86
N THR A 186 2.13 9.44 -1.84
CA THR A 186 1.25 9.02 -0.73
C THR A 186 1.25 7.50 -0.49
N GLY A 187 0.93 7.11 0.76
CA GLY A 187 0.62 5.73 1.09
C GLY A 187 -0.69 5.27 0.45
N LEU A 188 -0.79 3.98 0.18
CA LEU A 188 -1.97 3.34 -0.39
C LEU A 188 -2.57 2.37 0.64
N SER A 189 -3.89 2.25 0.64
CA SER A 189 -4.57 1.23 1.45
C SER A 189 -4.52 -0.14 0.78
N SER A 190 -4.75 -1.19 1.56
CA SER A 190 -4.92 -2.55 1.01
C SER A 190 -6.09 -2.66 0.02
N HIS A 191 -7.12 -1.81 0.17
CA HIS A 191 -8.22 -1.74 -0.79
C HIS A 191 -7.77 -1.21 -2.15
N GLU A 192 -6.94 -0.18 -2.17
CA GLU A 192 -6.39 0.41 -3.41
C GLU A 192 -5.48 -0.57 -4.15
N LEU A 193 -4.74 -1.42 -3.43
CA LEU A 193 -3.98 -2.51 -4.05
C LEU A 193 -4.86 -3.64 -4.61
N ASN A 194 -6.10 -3.77 -4.14
CA ASN A 194 -7.05 -4.77 -4.64
C ASN A 194 -7.95 -4.24 -5.76
N MET A 195 -7.72 -3.04 -6.25
CA MET A 195 -8.45 -2.50 -7.41
C MET A 195 -8.10 -3.28 -8.68
N PRO A 196 -9.07 -3.46 -9.61
CA PRO A 196 -8.80 -4.09 -10.90
C PRO A 196 -7.66 -3.38 -11.64
N GLY A 197 -6.67 -4.16 -12.11
CA GLY A 197 -5.50 -3.63 -12.82
C GLY A 197 -4.37 -3.11 -11.92
N ALA A 198 -4.52 -3.14 -10.59
CA ALA A 198 -3.43 -2.75 -9.68
C ALA A 198 -2.23 -3.71 -9.74
N TYR A 199 -2.45 -4.98 -10.04
CA TYR A 199 -1.35 -5.92 -10.27
C TYR A 199 -1.14 -6.14 -11.76
N GLN A 200 0.09 -5.95 -12.22
CA GLN A 200 0.48 -6.08 -13.63
C GLN A 200 1.61 -7.10 -13.77
N ASP A 201 1.58 -7.85 -14.86
CA ASP A 201 2.68 -8.74 -15.22
C ASP A 201 3.88 -7.93 -15.72
N VAL A 202 4.97 -7.97 -14.97
CA VAL A 202 6.23 -7.32 -15.33
C VAL A 202 7.34 -8.33 -15.52
N THR A 203 8.37 -7.96 -16.27
CA THR A 203 9.58 -8.78 -16.44
C THR A 203 10.75 -8.01 -15.85
N ASP A 204 11.11 -8.35 -14.62
CA ASP A 204 12.21 -7.72 -13.90
C ASP A 204 13.51 -8.53 -13.97
N THR A 205 14.61 -7.94 -13.55
CA THR A 205 15.86 -8.65 -13.32
C THR A 205 15.83 -9.22 -11.90
N SER A 206 15.94 -10.54 -11.78
CA SER A 206 16.09 -11.21 -10.48
C SER A 206 17.54 -11.61 -10.26
N ALA A 207 17.96 -11.61 -8.99
CA ALA A 207 19.30 -12.00 -8.59
C ALA A 207 19.27 -13.02 -7.44
N VAL A 208 20.17 -14.00 -7.49
CA VAL A 208 20.54 -14.82 -6.34
C VAL A 208 21.87 -14.27 -5.84
N ALA A 209 21.83 -13.54 -4.75
CA ALA A 209 23.00 -12.91 -4.15
C ALA A 209 23.73 -13.87 -3.20
N GLN A 210 25.05 -13.74 -3.11
CA GLN A 210 25.95 -14.53 -2.27
C GLN A 210 26.36 -13.72 -1.03
N PHE A 211 25.92 -14.14 0.15
CA PHE A 211 26.22 -13.52 1.44
C PHE A 211 27.30 -14.34 2.14
N LYS A 212 28.52 -13.81 2.22
CA LYS A 212 29.67 -14.51 2.78
C LYS A 212 29.52 -14.76 4.27
N VAL A 213 29.58 -16.00 4.68
CA VAL A 213 29.51 -16.41 6.10
C VAL A 213 30.76 -15.97 6.83
N LYS A 214 30.58 -15.29 7.97
CA LYS A 214 31.72 -15.01 8.87
C LYS A 214 32.07 -16.27 9.65
N ARG A 215 33.34 -16.63 9.64
CA ARG A 215 33.85 -17.75 10.42
C ARG A 215 33.98 -17.34 11.89
N THR A 216 33.13 -17.91 12.72
CA THR A 216 33.07 -17.70 14.17
C THR A 216 32.91 -19.04 14.87
N GLU A 217 33.06 -19.09 16.18
CA GLU A 217 32.83 -20.32 16.96
C GLU A 217 31.45 -20.96 16.65
N LYS A 218 30.40 -20.13 16.47
CA LYS A 218 29.05 -20.60 16.16
C LYS A 218 28.90 -21.16 14.74
N SER A 219 29.66 -20.65 13.78
CA SER A 219 29.57 -21.03 12.36
C SER A 219 30.63 -22.06 11.95
N GLU A 220 31.54 -22.45 12.84
CA GLU A 220 32.68 -23.33 12.55
C GLU A 220 32.25 -24.63 11.84
N PHE A 221 31.11 -25.21 12.23
CA PHE A 221 30.57 -26.41 11.63
C PHE A 221 30.28 -26.30 10.11
N LEU A 222 30.10 -25.07 9.61
CA LEU A 222 29.94 -24.80 8.18
C LEU A 222 31.26 -24.84 7.42
N PHE A 223 32.37 -24.82 8.11
CA PHE A 223 33.72 -24.84 7.55
C PHE A 223 34.41 -26.21 7.73
N ASP A 224 33.78 -27.14 8.47
CA ASP A 224 34.30 -28.46 8.68
C ASP A 224 34.55 -29.19 7.35
N GLY A 225 35.81 -29.57 7.09
CA GLY A 225 36.24 -30.23 5.87
C GLY A 225 36.23 -29.36 4.62
N VAL A 226 36.06 -28.01 4.76
CA VAL A 226 36.17 -27.08 3.62
C VAL A 226 37.60 -26.59 3.48
N ASN A 227 38.16 -26.76 2.30
CA ASN A 227 39.44 -26.16 1.92
C ASN A 227 39.15 -24.81 1.20
N LEU A 228 39.32 -23.67 1.90
CA LEU A 228 39.03 -22.37 1.36
C LEU A 228 39.84 -21.99 0.11
N GLU A 229 41.07 -22.54 -0.05
CA GLU A 229 41.88 -22.27 -1.24
C GLU A 229 41.31 -22.93 -2.49
N SER A 230 40.81 -24.17 -2.39
CA SER A 230 40.27 -24.91 -3.52
C SER A 230 38.75 -24.91 -3.65
N GLU A 231 38.01 -24.64 -2.57
CA GLU A 231 36.54 -24.66 -2.51
C GLU A 231 35.91 -23.28 -2.32
N GLY A 232 36.77 -22.27 -2.11
CA GLY A 232 36.36 -20.85 -1.94
C GLY A 232 35.62 -20.58 -0.63
N ASP A 233 35.20 -19.36 -0.48
CA ASP A 233 34.42 -18.90 0.67
C ASP A 233 33.04 -19.58 0.76
N VAL A 234 32.50 -19.65 1.98
CA VAL A 234 31.16 -20.17 2.26
C VAL A 234 30.12 -19.04 2.22
N PHE A 235 29.05 -19.24 1.46
CA PHE A 235 28.01 -18.25 1.24
C PHE A 235 26.60 -18.79 1.54
N PHE A 236 25.76 -18.01 2.21
CA PHE A 236 24.33 -18.16 2.07
C PHE A 236 23.89 -17.53 0.74
N VAL A 237 22.99 -18.18 0.00
CA VAL A 237 22.46 -17.63 -1.25
C VAL A 237 20.98 -17.30 -1.13
N ALA A 238 20.60 -16.03 -1.34
CA ALA A 238 19.24 -15.57 -1.27
C ALA A 238 18.78 -14.97 -2.60
N TRP A 239 17.55 -15.31 -3.00
CA TRP A 239 16.95 -14.85 -4.25
C TRP A 239 16.04 -13.64 -4.02
N THR A 240 16.12 -12.67 -4.93
CA THR A 240 15.24 -11.50 -4.96
C THR A 240 14.81 -11.13 -6.37
N THR A 241 13.59 -10.62 -6.53
CA THR A 241 13.08 -9.98 -7.75
C THR A 241 13.24 -8.46 -7.73
N THR A 242 13.75 -7.91 -6.62
CA THR A 242 13.98 -6.49 -6.40
C THR A 242 15.41 -6.21 -5.94
N PRO A 243 16.42 -6.36 -6.81
CA PRO A 243 17.83 -6.14 -6.44
C PRO A 243 18.12 -4.78 -5.82
N TRP A 244 17.29 -3.76 -6.11
CA TRP A 244 17.40 -2.42 -5.52
C TRP A 244 17.23 -2.39 -3.99
N THR A 245 16.66 -3.45 -3.38
CA THR A 245 16.55 -3.55 -1.90
C THR A 245 17.81 -4.13 -1.25
N LEU A 246 18.72 -4.76 -2.02
CA LEU A 246 19.94 -5.38 -1.49
C LEU A 246 20.88 -4.42 -0.75
N PRO A 247 21.05 -3.15 -1.14
CA PRO A 247 21.83 -2.18 -0.35
C PRO A 247 21.30 -1.99 1.08
N SER A 248 19.98 -2.19 1.27
CA SER A 248 19.30 -2.05 2.58
C SER A 248 19.15 -3.39 3.34
N ASN A 249 19.86 -4.44 2.91
CA ASN A 249 19.87 -5.73 3.59
C ASN A 249 20.46 -5.61 4.99
N THR A 250 19.76 -6.13 6.00
CA THR A 250 20.27 -6.22 7.38
C THR A 250 20.18 -7.62 7.98
N ALA A 251 19.44 -8.54 7.35
CA ALA A 251 19.37 -9.93 7.80
C ALA A 251 19.07 -10.91 6.65
N LEU A 252 19.22 -12.18 6.93
CA LEU A 252 18.70 -13.29 6.12
C LEU A 252 17.69 -14.08 6.95
N ALA A 253 16.65 -14.63 6.33
CA ALA A 253 15.71 -15.52 7.00
C ALA A 253 15.78 -16.94 6.44
N VAL A 254 15.73 -17.93 7.35
CA VAL A 254 15.67 -19.36 7.05
C VAL A 254 14.49 -20.02 7.74
N GLY A 255 13.96 -21.09 7.19
CA GLY A 255 12.90 -21.87 7.83
C GLY A 255 13.47 -22.84 8.86
N LYS A 256 13.05 -22.74 10.13
CA LYS A 256 13.54 -23.55 11.25
C LYS A 256 13.61 -25.06 10.95
N LYS A 257 12.60 -25.58 10.24
CA LYS A 257 12.42 -27.02 9.97
C LYS A 257 12.92 -27.44 8.57
N ILE A 258 13.31 -26.49 7.73
CA ILE A 258 13.79 -26.75 6.37
C ILE A 258 15.17 -27.40 6.42
N ASP A 259 15.37 -28.37 5.54
CA ASP A 259 16.68 -28.99 5.31
C ASP A 259 17.48 -28.17 4.30
N TYR A 260 18.73 -27.86 4.63
CA TYR A 260 19.67 -27.13 3.80
C TYR A 260 20.87 -27.99 3.47
N VAL A 261 21.47 -27.74 2.32
CA VAL A 261 22.70 -28.43 1.86
C VAL A 261 23.81 -27.41 1.64
N ARG A 262 25.03 -27.84 1.99
CA ARG A 262 26.27 -27.16 1.62
C ARG A 262 26.79 -27.78 0.34
N VAL A 263 27.04 -26.96 -0.66
CA VAL A 263 27.39 -27.37 -2.01
C VAL A 263 28.65 -26.65 -2.46
N LYS A 264 29.74 -27.37 -2.75
CA LYS A 264 30.89 -26.79 -3.43
C LYS A 264 30.70 -26.81 -4.94
N THR A 265 31.03 -25.67 -5.58
CA THR A 265 30.90 -25.48 -7.02
C THR A 265 31.79 -24.31 -7.47
N PHE A 266 31.58 -23.81 -8.69
CA PHE A 266 32.24 -22.61 -9.19
C PHE A 266 31.20 -21.57 -9.61
N ASN A 267 31.50 -20.32 -9.35
CA ASN A 267 30.64 -19.24 -9.81
C ASN A 267 30.55 -19.18 -11.32
N GLN A 268 29.36 -19.09 -11.87
CA GLN A 268 29.17 -19.12 -13.33
C GLN A 268 29.72 -17.90 -14.07
N TYR A 269 29.95 -16.79 -13.39
CA TYR A 269 30.46 -15.54 -13.97
C TYR A 269 31.95 -15.41 -13.82
N THR A 270 32.46 -15.48 -12.60
CA THR A 270 33.89 -15.31 -12.28
C THR A 270 34.71 -16.59 -12.43
N LYS A 271 34.08 -17.76 -12.45
CA LYS A 271 34.70 -19.07 -12.41
C LYS A 271 35.53 -19.38 -11.16
N LEU A 272 35.44 -18.50 -10.15
CA LEU A 272 36.07 -18.76 -8.86
C LEU A 272 35.36 -19.89 -8.11
N PRO A 273 36.08 -20.68 -7.31
CA PRO A 273 35.47 -21.68 -6.45
C PRO A 273 34.60 -20.99 -5.38
N ILE A 274 33.47 -21.58 -5.07
CA ILE A 274 32.51 -21.12 -4.04
C ILE A 274 31.86 -22.31 -3.35
N THR A 275 31.59 -22.16 -2.07
CA THR A 275 30.77 -23.10 -1.31
C THR A 275 29.47 -22.39 -0.92
N ILE A 276 28.32 -22.89 -1.37
CA ILE A 276 27.02 -22.25 -1.16
C ILE A 276 26.08 -23.07 -0.28
N ILE A 277 25.20 -22.41 0.43
CA ILE A 277 24.15 -23.00 1.26
C ILE A 277 22.79 -22.62 0.69
N LEU A 278 21.93 -23.62 0.44
CA LEU A 278 20.56 -23.46 -0.05
C LEU A 278 19.67 -24.60 0.44
N ALA A 279 18.35 -24.44 0.33
CA ALA A 279 17.41 -25.49 0.72
C ALA A 279 17.58 -26.74 -0.16
N LYS A 280 17.62 -27.91 0.48
CA LYS A 280 17.82 -29.23 -0.16
C LYS A 280 16.80 -29.52 -1.27
N GLU A 281 15.52 -29.18 -1.02
CA GLU A 281 14.43 -29.37 -1.99
C GLU A 281 14.64 -28.56 -3.27
N LEU A 282 15.33 -27.42 -3.19
CA LEU A 282 15.58 -26.52 -4.31
C LEU A 282 16.90 -26.80 -5.05
N LEU A 283 17.68 -27.79 -4.60
CA LEU A 283 18.95 -28.14 -5.24
C LEU A 283 18.75 -28.45 -6.73
N GLY A 284 17.73 -29.24 -7.07
CA GLY A 284 17.43 -29.65 -8.45
C GLY A 284 16.96 -28.50 -9.37
N LYS A 285 16.56 -27.33 -8.81
CA LYS A 285 16.25 -26.10 -9.56
C LYS A 285 17.52 -25.43 -10.08
N TRP A 286 18.57 -25.46 -9.30
CA TRP A 286 19.83 -24.76 -9.58
C TRP A 286 20.89 -25.63 -10.23
N PHE A 287 20.84 -26.95 -9.98
CA PHE A 287 21.81 -27.90 -10.46
C PHE A 287 21.13 -29.11 -11.12
N SER A 288 21.61 -29.47 -12.30
CA SER A 288 21.10 -30.61 -13.02
C SER A 288 21.84 -31.91 -12.63
N ALA A 289 21.19 -33.06 -12.79
CA ALA A 289 21.81 -34.38 -12.57
C ALA A 289 23.05 -34.63 -13.46
N LYS A 290 23.19 -33.88 -14.57
CA LYS A 290 24.40 -33.97 -15.43
C LYS A 290 25.59 -33.30 -14.76
N GLN A 291 25.40 -32.19 -14.09
CA GLN A 291 26.47 -31.46 -13.37
C GLN A 291 27.01 -32.26 -12.18
N ALA A 292 26.14 -33.05 -11.50
CA ALA A 292 26.57 -33.97 -10.43
C ALA A 292 27.54 -35.06 -10.87
N LYS A 293 27.59 -35.37 -12.18
CA LYS A 293 28.48 -36.38 -12.76
C LYS A 293 29.82 -35.83 -13.24
N LEU A 294 29.98 -34.51 -13.21
CA LEU A 294 31.21 -33.82 -13.59
C LEU A 294 32.19 -33.88 -12.41
N SER A 295 33.48 -34.12 -12.73
CA SER A 295 34.54 -34.07 -11.72
C SER A 295 34.76 -32.62 -11.27
N TYR A 296 34.77 -32.38 -9.97
CA TYR A 296 35.12 -31.09 -9.38
C TYR A 296 36.60 -30.76 -9.53
N ASP A 297 37.47 -31.78 -9.34
CA ASP A 297 38.91 -31.60 -9.34
C ASP A 297 39.49 -31.43 -10.76
N ASP A 298 38.79 -31.90 -11.79
CA ASP A 298 39.16 -31.74 -13.21
C ASP A 298 38.55 -30.48 -13.85
N PHE A 299 37.98 -29.55 -13.03
CA PHE A 299 37.34 -28.34 -13.55
C PHE A 299 38.37 -27.42 -14.22
N ASP A 300 38.12 -27.09 -15.48
CA ASP A 300 38.91 -26.16 -16.27
C ASP A 300 38.03 -24.98 -16.71
N ALA A 301 38.22 -23.82 -16.06
CA ALA A 301 37.45 -22.59 -16.32
C ALA A 301 37.51 -22.15 -17.80
N SER A 302 38.61 -22.41 -18.49
CA SER A 302 38.83 -22.01 -19.90
C SER A 302 37.93 -22.77 -20.87
N LYS A 303 37.48 -23.97 -20.49
CA LYS A 303 36.63 -24.87 -21.31
C LYS A 303 35.14 -24.66 -21.09
N VAL A 304 34.73 -23.90 -20.05
CA VAL A 304 33.33 -23.71 -19.67
C VAL A 304 32.67 -22.61 -20.51
N LYS A 305 31.77 -23.01 -21.38
CA LYS A 305 30.96 -22.12 -22.23
C LYS A 305 29.55 -21.92 -21.71
N LYS A 306 29.04 -22.83 -20.88
CA LYS A 306 27.66 -22.81 -20.36
C LYS A 306 27.63 -23.19 -18.88
N PRO A 307 26.74 -22.63 -18.05
CA PRO A 307 26.61 -23.01 -16.64
C PRO A 307 26.40 -24.50 -16.38
N SER A 308 25.75 -25.21 -17.29
CA SER A 308 25.54 -26.66 -17.19
C SER A 308 26.82 -27.52 -17.26
N GLN A 309 27.98 -26.93 -17.53
CA GLN A 309 29.28 -27.56 -17.53
C GLN A 309 30.06 -27.37 -16.22
N ILE A 310 29.48 -26.65 -15.25
CA ILE A 310 30.08 -26.38 -13.94
C ILE A 310 29.71 -27.53 -13.00
N PRO A 311 30.67 -28.25 -12.41
CA PRO A 311 30.39 -29.34 -11.46
C PRO A 311 29.86 -28.82 -10.14
N TYR A 312 29.20 -29.70 -9.39
CA TYR A 312 28.87 -29.44 -7.98
C TYR A 312 28.95 -30.74 -7.17
N VAL A 313 29.22 -30.58 -5.88
CA VAL A 313 29.24 -31.66 -4.91
C VAL A 313 28.57 -31.23 -3.63
N VAL A 314 27.63 -32.01 -3.12
CA VAL A 314 27.03 -31.80 -1.81
C VAL A 314 27.99 -32.27 -0.73
N THR A 315 28.39 -31.42 0.19
CA THR A 315 29.40 -31.68 1.21
C THR A 315 28.88 -31.62 2.65
N GLY A 316 27.61 -31.26 2.86
CA GLY A 316 26.99 -31.23 4.19
C GLY A 316 25.48 -31.04 4.11
N GLU A 317 24.80 -31.46 5.18
CA GLU A 317 23.34 -31.28 5.34
C GLU A 317 23.05 -30.68 6.74
N TYR A 318 22.13 -29.75 6.84
CA TYR A 318 21.84 -28.98 8.05
C TYR A 318 20.36 -28.70 8.19
N LYS A 319 19.88 -28.48 9.41
CA LYS A 319 18.56 -27.90 9.68
C LYS A 319 18.67 -26.39 9.80
N GLY A 320 17.67 -25.68 9.30
CA GLY A 320 17.66 -24.21 9.39
C GLY A 320 17.78 -23.68 10.83
N ALA A 321 17.32 -24.44 11.84
CA ALA A 321 17.50 -24.09 13.24
C ALA A 321 18.97 -23.89 13.65
N GLN A 322 19.92 -24.56 12.98
CA GLN A 322 21.35 -24.45 13.27
C GLN A 322 21.97 -23.14 12.79
N PHE A 323 21.27 -22.42 11.93
CA PHE A 323 21.75 -21.18 11.33
C PHE A 323 21.32 -19.92 12.13
N GLU A 324 20.51 -20.08 13.18
CA GLU A 324 20.00 -18.96 13.95
C GLU A 324 21.14 -18.13 14.53
N MET A 325 21.12 -16.82 14.25
CA MET A 325 22.11 -15.83 14.69
C MET A 325 23.54 -16.05 14.17
N LEU A 326 23.73 -16.85 13.09
CA LEU A 326 25.00 -16.88 12.37
C LEU A 326 25.23 -15.54 11.66
N GLU A 327 26.47 -15.11 11.60
CA GLU A 327 26.86 -13.83 11.02
C GLU A 327 27.37 -14.00 9.58
N TYR A 328 27.11 -12.96 8.77
CA TYR A 328 27.65 -12.85 7.41
C TYR A 328 28.22 -11.45 7.15
N GLU A 329 29.05 -11.31 6.13
CA GLU A 329 29.58 -10.02 5.70
C GLU A 329 28.50 -9.23 4.94
N GLN A 330 28.41 -7.93 5.18
CA GLN A 330 27.47 -7.06 4.44
C GLN A 330 27.70 -7.17 2.93
N LEU A 331 26.62 -7.40 2.18
CA LEU A 331 26.70 -7.61 0.73
C LEU A 331 27.17 -6.36 -0.03
N LEU A 332 26.57 -5.21 0.29
CA LEU A 332 26.84 -3.91 -0.33
C LEU A 332 27.07 -2.88 0.79
N PRO A 333 28.34 -2.65 1.21
CA PRO A 333 28.67 -1.90 2.43
C PRO A 333 28.67 -0.39 2.20
N TYR A 334 27.53 0.18 1.77
CA TYR A 334 27.39 1.62 1.59
C TYR A 334 27.12 2.34 2.90
N GLN A 335 26.21 1.81 3.73
CA GLN A 335 25.83 2.39 5.02
C GLN A 335 25.61 1.28 6.06
N GLN A 336 25.56 1.67 7.33
CA GLN A 336 25.24 0.81 8.46
C GLN A 336 23.92 1.27 9.08
N PRO A 337 23.11 0.40 9.69
CA PRO A 337 21.96 0.85 10.46
C PRO A 337 22.40 1.69 11.65
N GLU A 338 21.67 2.76 11.92
CA GLU A 338 21.96 3.68 13.05
C GLU A 338 21.72 3.01 14.40
N GLU A 339 20.73 2.12 14.46
CA GLU A 339 20.34 1.39 15.67
C GLU A 339 20.08 -0.08 15.34
N GLY A 340 20.16 -0.93 16.37
CA GLY A 340 19.89 -2.36 16.26
C GLY A 340 21.08 -3.18 15.74
N ASP A 341 20.88 -4.49 15.70
CA ASP A 341 21.87 -5.46 15.22
C ASP A 341 21.73 -5.63 13.68
N ALA A 342 22.74 -6.20 13.04
CA ALA A 342 22.68 -6.44 11.58
C ALA A 342 23.52 -7.64 11.13
N PHE A 343 23.23 -8.05 9.88
CA PHE A 343 23.97 -9.08 9.12
C PHE A 343 23.99 -10.45 9.81
N LYS A 344 22.80 -10.86 10.29
CA LYS A 344 22.58 -12.14 10.96
C LYS A 344 21.47 -12.96 10.27
N VAL A 345 21.55 -14.28 10.46
CA VAL A 345 20.53 -15.21 9.96
C VAL A 345 19.45 -15.38 11.03
N LEU A 346 18.18 -15.22 10.65
CA LEU A 346 17.01 -15.26 11.52
C LEU A 346 16.11 -16.46 11.16
N LEU A 347 15.28 -16.90 12.11
CA LEU A 347 14.26 -17.91 11.85
C LEU A 347 12.93 -17.22 11.47
N GLY A 348 12.49 -17.42 10.20
CA GLY A 348 11.25 -16.88 9.66
C GLY A 348 10.27 -17.99 9.29
N ASP A 349 9.05 -17.93 9.85
CA ASP A 349 8.00 -18.95 9.59
C ASP A 349 7.41 -18.82 8.17
N PHE A 350 7.60 -17.68 7.51
CA PHE A 350 7.17 -17.43 6.12
C PHE A 350 8.11 -18.00 5.06
N VAL A 351 9.30 -18.45 5.45
CA VAL A 351 10.26 -19.03 4.51
C VAL A 351 9.73 -20.36 3.96
N SER A 352 9.69 -20.48 2.65
CA SER A 352 9.20 -21.68 1.95
C SER A 352 10.23 -22.23 0.98
N THR A 353 9.99 -23.44 0.49
CA THR A 353 10.76 -24.11 -0.58
C THR A 353 10.00 -24.16 -1.90
N SER A 354 8.94 -23.35 -2.05
CA SER A 354 8.16 -23.30 -3.29
C SER A 354 8.91 -22.62 -4.45
N ASP A 355 9.77 -21.65 -4.13
CA ASP A 355 10.61 -20.94 -5.11
C ASP A 355 11.89 -20.37 -4.45
N GLY A 356 12.78 -19.76 -5.26
CA GLY A 356 14.02 -19.14 -4.78
C GLY A 356 15.09 -20.16 -4.36
N THR A 357 15.68 -19.92 -3.20
CA THR A 357 16.78 -20.72 -2.63
C THR A 357 16.45 -21.31 -1.25
N GLY A 358 15.25 -21.01 -0.70
CA GLY A 358 14.88 -21.33 0.68
C GLY A 358 15.55 -20.44 1.72
N ILE A 359 16.23 -19.38 1.30
CA ILE A 359 16.77 -18.30 2.13
C ILE A 359 16.25 -16.99 1.59
N VAL A 360 15.68 -16.16 2.46
CA VAL A 360 15.07 -14.88 2.11
C VAL A 360 15.97 -13.74 2.57
N HIS A 361 16.26 -12.81 1.69
CA HIS A 361 16.90 -11.55 2.00
C HIS A 361 15.92 -10.64 2.75
N ILE A 362 16.35 -10.05 3.86
CA ILE A 362 15.55 -9.21 4.75
C ILE A 362 16.03 -7.77 4.68
N ALA A 363 15.13 -6.87 4.28
CA ALA A 363 15.30 -5.42 4.30
C ALA A 363 14.11 -4.80 5.06
N PRO A 364 14.21 -4.58 6.39
CA PRO A 364 13.09 -4.17 7.23
C PRO A 364 12.41 -2.87 6.80
N ALA A 365 13.10 -2.00 6.06
CA ALA A 365 12.52 -0.78 5.51
C ALA A 365 11.61 -1.00 4.30
N PHE A 366 11.67 -2.17 3.62
CA PHE A 366 10.99 -2.38 2.33
C PHE A 366 10.12 -3.65 2.27
N GLY A 367 9.89 -4.30 3.40
CA GLY A 367 9.00 -5.46 3.52
C GLY A 367 8.27 -5.47 4.87
N ALA A 368 6.96 -5.73 4.88
CA ALA A 368 6.18 -5.78 6.11
C ALA A 368 6.60 -6.98 7.00
N ASP A 369 6.76 -8.16 6.39
CA ASP A 369 7.24 -9.36 7.09
C ASP A 369 8.69 -9.19 7.53
N ASP A 370 9.51 -8.50 6.72
CA ASP A 370 10.90 -8.16 7.03
C ASP A 370 10.98 -7.25 8.26
N MET A 371 10.14 -6.19 8.31
CA MET A 371 10.05 -5.30 9.47
C MET A 371 9.59 -6.04 10.73
N PHE A 372 8.57 -6.90 10.60
CA PHE A 372 8.08 -7.68 11.73
C PHE A 372 9.19 -8.59 12.28
N LEU A 373 9.87 -9.33 11.40
CA LEU A 373 10.95 -10.21 11.78
C LEU A 373 12.14 -9.44 12.36
N GLY A 374 12.51 -8.33 11.72
CA GLY A 374 13.58 -7.44 12.19
C GLY A 374 13.31 -6.92 13.61
N LYS A 375 12.12 -6.40 13.87
CA LYS A 375 11.71 -5.94 15.21
C LYS A 375 11.77 -7.06 16.25
N LYS A 376 11.31 -8.27 15.89
CA LYS A 376 11.32 -9.44 16.79
C LYS A 376 12.73 -9.81 17.26
N TYR A 377 13.74 -9.63 16.40
CA TYR A 377 15.14 -9.97 16.68
C TYR A 377 16.01 -8.74 17.02
N GLY A 378 15.45 -7.53 17.10
CA GLY A 378 16.21 -6.30 17.37
C GLY A 378 17.16 -5.92 16.23
N MET A 379 16.84 -6.30 14.99
CA MET A 379 17.60 -5.93 13.80
C MET A 379 17.34 -4.50 13.40
N GLY A 380 18.40 -3.78 13.01
CA GLY A 380 18.30 -2.44 12.46
C GLY A 380 17.67 -2.39 11.07
N ALA A 381 17.20 -1.20 10.68
CA ALA A 381 16.66 -0.94 9.37
C ALA A 381 17.46 0.17 8.67
N MET A 382 17.66 0.03 7.35
CA MET A 382 18.29 1.05 6.51
C MET A 382 17.31 1.50 5.43
N THR A 383 16.85 2.76 5.51
CA THR A 383 15.94 3.35 4.52
C THR A 383 16.77 4.10 3.47
N LEU A 384 17.40 3.37 2.56
CA LEU A 384 18.31 3.94 1.54
C LEU A 384 17.61 4.44 0.27
N VAL A 385 16.29 4.54 0.28
CA VAL A 385 15.48 5.12 -0.80
C VAL A 385 14.60 6.20 -0.18
N ASP A 386 14.49 7.35 -0.84
CA ASP A 386 13.67 8.47 -0.40
C ASP A 386 12.19 8.31 -0.81
N LYS A 387 11.34 9.26 -0.40
CA LYS A 387 9.90 9.28 -0.75
C LYS A 387 9.64 9.52 -2.23
N GLN A 388 10.62 10.00 -3.00
CA GLN A 388 10.51 10.11 -4.46
C GLN A 388 10.83 8.80 -5.17
N GLY A 389 11.30 7.78 -4.45
CA GLY A 389 11.74 6.50 -5.00
C GLY A 389 13.16 6.55 -5.57
N LYS A 390 14.02 7.43 -5.04
CA LYS A 390 15.44 7.53 -5.40
C LYS A 390 16.32 7.03 -4.28
N PHE A 391 17.46 6.45 -4.62
CA PHE A 391 18.49 6.22 -3.63
C PHE A 391 18.95 7.53 -3.00
N VAL A 392 19.08 7.53 -1.67
CA VAL A 392 19.65 8.66 -0.91
C VAL A 392 21.14 8.81 -1.19
N ASP A 393 21.72 9.93 -0.74
CA ASP A 393 23.18 10.12 -0.78
C ASP A 393 23.89 9.05 0.05
N GLY A 394 25.11 8.69 -0.37
CA GLY A 394 25.92 7.67 0.32
C GLY A 394 25.66 6.23 -0.14
N VAL A 395 24.91 6.02 -1.22
CA VAL A 395 24.73 4.69 -1.88
C VAL A 395 25.65 4.57 -3.12
N GLY A 396 26.83 5.16 -3.04
CA GLY A 396 27.84 5.10 -4.09
C GLY A 396 27.32 5.54 -5.46
N GLU A 397 27.58 4.74 -6.49
CA GLU A 397 27.18 4.98 -7.88
C GLU A 397 25.66 4.97 -8.13
N PHE A 398 24.87 4.55 -7.15
CA PHE A 398 23.41 4.51 -7.23
C PHE A 398 22.74 5.73 -6.63
N SER A 399 23.47 6.58 -5.87
CA SER A 399 22.93 7.79 -5.22
C SER A 399 22.16 8.67 -6.20
N GLY A 400 20.97 9.14 -5.80
CA GLY A 400 20.09 9.99 -6.60
C GLY A 400 19.34 9.31 -7.75
N ARG A 401 19.59 8.02 -8.02
CA ARG A 401 18.93 7.27 -9.10
C ARG A 401 17.59 6.71 -8.65
N TYR A 402 16.60 6.78 -9.53
CA TYR A 402 15.28 6.14 -9.31
C TYR A 402 15.40 4.62 -9.28
N VAL A 403 14.75 3.98 -8.31
CA VAL A 403 14.71 2.50 -8.20
C VAL A 403 13.75 1.85 -9.20
N LYS A 404 12.75 2.60 -9.70
CA LYS A 404 11.85 2.20 -10.79
C LYS A 404 11.59 3.42 -11.70
N ASN A 405 11.07 3.20 -12.91
CA ASN A 405 10.73 4.28 -13.84
C ASN A 405 9.40 4.94 -13.48
N TYR A 406 9.42 5.92 -12.59
CA TYR A 406 8.21 6.64 -12.16
C TYR A 406 7.75 7.75 -13.10
N LYS A 407 8.61 8.20 -14.03
CA LYS A 407 8.38 9.38 -14.89
C LYS A 407 8.28 9.05 -16.37
N ASP A 408 8.20 7.77 -16.74
CA ASP A 408 8.23 7.30 -18.14
C ASP A 408 9.43 7.83 -18.92
N ASP A 409 10.57 8.00 -18.23
CA ASP A 409 11.79 8.45 -18.86
C ASP A 409 12.28 7.37 -19.86
N PRO A 410 12.34 7.67 -21.16
CA PRO A 410 12.83 6.72 -22.15
C PRO A 410 14.33 6.40 -21.97
N ASN A 411 15.07 7.24 -21.25
CA ASN A 411 16.48 7.05 -20.94
C ASN A 411 16.72 6.43 -19.56
N TYR A 412 15.66 5.99 -18.87
CA TYR A 412 15.78 5.37 -17.55
C TYR A 412 16.72 4.16 -17.59
N LYS A 413 17.78 4.22 -16.78
CA LYS A 413 18.71 3.10 -16.56
C LYS A 413 18.25 2.31 -15.36
N ASN A 414 17.87 1.06 -15.61
CA ASN A 414 17.33 0.16 -14.60
C ASN A 414 18.40 -0.22 -13.58
N VAL A 415 18.28 0.26 -12.34
CA VAL A 415 19.24 0.01 -11.25
C VAL A 415 19.33 -1.46 -10.86
N ASP A 416 18.26 -2.25 -11.02
CA ASP A 416 18.29 -3.70 -10.76
C ASP A 416 19.29 -4.42 -11.67
N VAL A 417 19.42 -3.94 -12.92
CA VAL A 417 20.40 -4.45 -13.89
C VAL A 417 21.82 -4.09 -13.45
N ASP A 418 22.04 -2.82 -13.11
CA ASP A 418 23.39 -2.34 -12.77
C ASP A 418 23.89 -2.93 -11.45
N ILE A 419 23.03 -3.04 -10.44
CA ILE A 419 23.35 -3.76 -9.19
C ILE A 419 23.70 -5.23 -9.49
N SER A 420 22.93 -5.89 -10.36
CA SER A 420 23.21 -7.27 -10.75
C SER A 420 24.52 -7.43 -11.51
N ILE A 421 24.91 -6.46 -12.31
CA ILE A 421 26.21 -6.43 -12.99
C ILE A 421 27.34 -6.32 -11.96
N LYS A 422 27.24 -5.34 -11.04
CA LYS A 422 28.22 -5.19 -9.97
C LYS A 422 28.39 -6.49 -9.14
N LEU A 423 27.28 -7.11 -8.75
CA LEU A 423 27.34 -8.37 -7.99
C LEU A 423 28.01 -9.52 -8.78
N LYS A 424 27.84 -9.57 -10.11
CA LYS A 424 28.53 -10.56 -10.96
C LYS A 424 30.04 -10.33 -10.99
N GLU A 425 30.46 -9.08 -11.16
CA GLU A 425 31.87 -8.70 -11.26
C GLU A 425 32.61 -8.91 -9.94
N GLU A 426 31.93 -8.71 -8.80
CA GLU A 426 32.50 -8.84 -7.46
C GLU A 426 32.39 -10.26 -6.86
N ASN A 427 32.02 -11.28 -7.65
CA ASN A 427 31.77 -12.64 -7.17
C ASN A 427 30.69 -12.71 -6.06
N ARG A 428 29.67 -11.86 -6.14
CA ARG A 428 28.58 -11.76 -5.17
C ARG A 428 27.20 -12.16 -5.74
N ALA A 429 27.14 -12.58 -7.00
CA ALA A 429 25.94 -13.14 -7.62
C ALA A 429 26.16 -14.60 -8.00
N PHE A 430 25.31 -15.50 -7.52
CA PHE A 430 25.26 -16.89 -7.95
C PHE A 430 24.51 -17.04 -9.29
N ASN A 431 23.36 -16.35 -9.42
CA ASN A 431 22.56 -16.38 -10.64
C ASN A 431 21.85 -15.01 -10.85
N VAL A 432 21.72 -14.60 -12.10
CA VAL A 432 20.95 -13.42 -12.51
C VAL A 432 20.16 -13.79 -13.76
N GLN A 433 18.85 -13.57 -13.73
CA GLN A 433 17.97 -13.87 -14.86
C GLN A 433 16.79 -12.93 -14.96
N LYS A 434 16.14 -12.87 -16.12
CA LYS A 434 14.84 -12.23 -16.26
C LYS A 434 13.77 -13.12 -15.64
N TYR A 435 12.86 -12.47 -14.87
CA TYR A 435 11.79 -13.17 -14.17
C TYR A 435 10.48 -12.42 -14.39
N LYS A 436 9.47 -13.16 -14.89
CA LYS A 436 8.12 -12.62 -15.07
C LYS A 436 7.31 -12.88 -13.82
N HIS A 437 6.76 -11.81 -13.25
CA HIS A 437 5.93 -11.89 -12.06
C HIS A 437 4.87 -10.78 -12.04
N SER A 438 3.90 -10.92 -11.16
CA SER A 438 2.91 -9.89 -10.89
C SER A 438 3.48 -8.87 -9.91
N TYR A 439 3.38 -7.56 -10.25
CA TYR A 439 3.90 -6.47 -9.44
C TYR A 439 2.84 -5.39 -9.20
N PRO A 440 2.71 -4.84 -7.97
CA PRO A 440 1.69 -3.85 -7.66
C PRO A 440 2.00 -2.49 -8.30
N HIS A 441 0.97 -1.89 -8.89
CA HIS A 441 0.97 -0.55 -9.46
C HIS A 441 -0.10 0.30 -8.80
N CYS A 442 0.15 1.60 -8.71
CA CYS A 442 -0.83 2.56 -8.24
C CYS A 442 -1.96 2.68 -9.26
N TRP A 443 -3.18 2.36 -8.88
CA TRP A 443 -4.37 2.36 -9.74
C TRP A 443 -4.70 3.70 -10.40
N ARG A 444 -4.12 4.81 -9.89
CA ARG A 444 -4.32 6.17 -10.43
C ARG A 444 -3.20 6.65 -11.33
N THR A 445 -1.96 6.34 -10.98
CA THR A 445 -0.78 6.80 -11.75
C THR A 445 -0.24 5.77 -12.71
N ASP A 446 -0.71 4.52 -12.58
CA ASP A 446 -0.21 3.36 -13.33
C ASP A 446 1.31 3.12 -13.16
N LYS A 447 1.87 3.59 -12.01
CA LYS A 447 3.29 3.47 -11.69
C LYS A 447 3.53 2.43 -10.60
N PRO A 448 4.72 1.79 -10.60
CA PRO A 448 5.09 0.80 -9.60
C PRO A 448 4.93 1.34 -8.18
N VAL A 449 4.49 0.48 -7.26
CA VAL A 449 4.38 0.76 -5.84
C VAL A 449 5.65 0.29 -5.12
N LEU A 450 6.09 1.01 -4.10
CA LEU A 450 7.07 0.54 -3.12
C LEU A 450 6.36 0.10 -1.84
N TYR A 451 6.94 -0.84 -1.12
CA TYR A 451 6.68 -0.96 0.31
C TYR A 451 7.65 -0.04 1.03
N TYR A 452 7.13 0.87 1.87
CA TYR A 452 7.92 1.97 2.43
C TYR A 452 7.53 2.25 3.88
N PRO A 453 8.49 2.55 4.77
CA PRO A 453 8.19 2.86 6.15
C PRO A 453 7.60 4.27 6.27
N LEU A 454 6.41 4.35 6.83
CA LEU A 454 5.71 5.61 7.02
C LEU A 454 5.19 5.73 8.45
N ASP A 455 5.34 6.92 9.00
CA ASP A 455 4.53 7.37 10.13
C ASP A 455 3.10 7.60 9.66
N SER A 456 2.16 6.97 10.33
CA SER A 456 0.75 7.08 9.98
C SER A 456 -0.13 6.98 11.23
N TRP A 457 -1.34 7.54 11.15
CA TRP A 457 -2.36 7.34 12.15
C TRP A 457 -3.25 6.16 11.77
N PHE A 458 -3.46 5.28 12.73
CA PHE A 458 -4.22 4.04 12.55
C PHE A 458 -5.43 4.02 13.47
N VAL A 459 -6.53 3.48 12.96
CA VAL A 459 -7.66 3.02 13.79
C VAL A 459 -7.47 1.54 14.07
N ARG A 460 -7.47 1.15 15.35
CA ARG A 460 -7.36 -0.23 15.83
C ARG A 460 -8.63 -1.02 15.51
N SER A 461 -8.93 -1.17 14.23
CA SER A 461 -10.13 -1.88 13.76
C SER A 461 -10.10 -3.38 14.10
N THR A 462 -8.90 -3.95 14.31
CA THR A 462 -8.73 -5.34 14.77
C THR A 462 -9.35 -5.59 16.14
N ALA A 463 -9.44 -4.58 17.00
CA ALA A 463 -10.11 -4.69 18.32
C ALA A 463 -11.60 -5.06 18.23
N SER A 464 -12.26 -4.73 17.12
CA SER A 464 -13.68 -5.05 16.88
C SER A 464 -13.89 -6.13 15.81
N LYS A 465 -12.84 -6.74 15.30
CA LYS A 465 -12.85 -7.64 14.15
C LYS A 465 -13.80 -8.82 14.32
N ASP A 466 -13.70 -9.52 15.42
CA ASP A 466 -14.54 -10.71 15.68
C ASP A 466 -16.02 -10.33 15.77
N ARG A 467 -16.32 -9.21 16.43
CA ARG A 467 -17.68 -8.68 16.51
C ARG A 467 -18.21 -8.26 15.14
N MET A 468 -17.40 -7.62 14.31
CA MET A 468 -17.79 -7.28 12.94
C MET A 468 -18.08 -8.52 12.10
N ILE A 469 -17.28 -9.58 12.22
CA ILE A 469 -17.51 -10.86 11.53
C ILE A 469 -18.85 -11.49 11.97
N GLU A 470 -19.15 -11.45 13.25
CA GLU A 470 -20.41 -11.95 13.80
C GLU A 470 -21.61 -11.16 13.28
N LEU A 471 -21.54 -9.83 13.36
CA LEU A 471 -22.61 -8.93 12.89
C LEU A 471 -22.81 -9.02 11.37
N ASN A 472 -21.76 -9.22 10.58
CA ASN A 472 -21.87 -9.43 9.14
C ASN A 472 -22.82 -10.58 8.76
N LYS A 473 -22.91 -11.62 9.59
CA LYS A 473 -23.80 -12.76 9.36
C LYS A 473 -25.29 -12.40 9.53
N THR A 474 -25.60 -11.31 10.21
CA THR A 474 -26.97 -10.83 10.44
C THR A 474 -27.49 -9.94 9.32
N ILE A 475 -26.63 -9.49 8.41
CA ILE A 475 -26.98 -8.60 7.31
C ILE A 475 -27.66 -9.38 6.19
N ASN A 476 -28.78 -8.86 5.69
CA ASN A 476 -29.47 -9.43 4.53
C ASN A 476 -28.81 -8.98 3.21
N TRP A 477 -27.66 -9.55 2.91
CA TRP A 477 -26.88 -9.24 1.71
C TRP A 477 -27.61 -9.60 0.42
N LYS A 478 -27.54 -8.70 -0.57
CA LYS A 478 -28.05 -8.90 -1.92
C LYS A 478 -26.97 -8.58 -2.97
N PRO A 479 -26.33 -9.56 -3.60
CA PRO A 479 -26.47 -11.01 -3.40
C PRO A 479 -25.81 -11.50 -2.10
N LYS A 480 -26.26 -12.61 -1.55
CA LYS A 480 -25.75 -13.22 -0.31
C LYS A 480 -24.25 -13.52 -0.38
N SER A 481 -23.75 -13.91 -1.56
CA SER A 481 -22.33 -14.20 -1.80
C SER A 481 -21.40 -13.00 -1.54
N THR A 482 -21.89 -11.77 -1.57
CA THR A 482 -21.09 -10.60 -1.19
C THR A 482 -20.68 -10.63 0.26
N GLY A 483 -21.62 -10.95 1.16
CA GLY A 483 -21.37 -10.99 2.61
C GLY A 483 -20.57 -12.22 3.05
N GLU A 484 -20.84 -13.38 2.48
CA GLU A 484 -20.13 -14.63 2.83
C GLU A 484 -18.76 -14.74 2.14
N GLY A 485 -18.66 -14.21 0.92
CA GLY A 485 -17.44 -14.24 0.09
C GLY A 485 -16.57 -13.01 0.28
N ARG A 486 -16.63 -12.05 -0.66
CA ARG A 486 -15.68 -10.91 -0.72
C ARG A 486 -15.60 -10.11 0.58
N PHE A 487 -16.73 -9.65 1.11
CA PHE A 487 -16.76 -8.82 2.32
C PHE A 487 -16.39 -9.62 3.58
N GLY A 488 -16.94 -10.85 3.72
CA GLY A 488 -16.61 -11.72 4.85
C GLY A 488 -15.14 -12.11 4.88
N ASN A 489 -14.53 -12.38 3.74
CA ASN A 489 -13.09 -12.66 3.66
C ASN A 489 -12.25 -11.42 3.96
N TRP A 490 -12.69 -10.24 3.51
CA TRP A 490 -12.02 -8.98 3.85
C TRP A 490 -12.04 -8.74 5.37
N LEU A 491 -13.18 -8.94 6.05
CA LEU A 491 -13.26 -8.82 7.51
C LEU A 491 -12.34 -9.80 8.24
N LYS A 492 -12.28 -11.06 7.80
CA LYS A 492 -11.41 -12.08 8.42
C LYS A 492 -9.93 -11.71 8.34
N ASN A 493 -9.53 -11.05 7.27
CA ASN A 493 -8.15 -10.63 7.00
C ASN A 493 -7.90 -9.15 7.32
N ALA A 494 -8.86 -8.45 7.95
CA ALA A 494 -8.72 -7.04 8.27
C ALA A 494 -7.57 -6.80 9.24
N ASN A 495 -6.73 -5.83 8.90
CA ASN A 495 -5.70 -5.24 9.74
C ASN A 495 -6.19 -3.90 10.28
N ASP A 496 -5.43 -3.27 11.17
CA ASP A 496 -5.72 -1.91 11.61
C ASP A 496 -5.76 -0.95 10.42
N TRP A 497 -6.73 -0.05 10.44
CA TRP A 497 -6.98 0.85 9.32
C TRP A 497 -6.00 2.01 9.33
N ASN A 498 -5.12 2.06 8.33
CA ASN A 498 -4.32 3.26 8.05
C ASN A 498 -5.24 4.40 7.58
N LEU A 499 -5.44 5.37 8.45
CA LEU A 499 -6.35 6.49 8.23
C LEU A 499 -5.68 7.66 7.49
N SER A 500 -4.44 7.97 7.85
CA SER A 500 -3.76 9.17 7.34
C SER A 500 -3.29 9.02 5.89
N ARG A 501 -3.26 10.18 5.20
CA ARG A 501 -2.66 10.34 3.88
C ARG A 501 -1.77 11.58 3.90
N SER A 502 -0.59 11.50 3.31
CA SER A 502 0.34 12.62 3.20
C SER A 502 -0.03 13.52 2.01
N ARG A 503 -1.22 14.13 2.07
CA ARG A 503 -1.78 14.97 1.01
C ARG A 503 -2.38 16.25 1.61
N PHE A 504 -2.66 17.26 0.78
CA PHE A 504 -3.14 18.57 1.22
C PHE A 504 -4.67 18.71 1.15
N TRP A 505 -5.31 18.06 0.14
CA TRP A 505 -6.75 18.14 -0.05
C TRP A 505 -7.47 16.98 0.65
N GLY A 506 -7.90 17.21 1.87
CA GLY A 506 -8.55 16.21 2.70
C GLY A 506 -9.02 16.80 4.02
N ILE A 507 -9.67 15.99 4.85
CA ILE A 507 -10.02 16.39 6.22
C ILE A 507 -8.73 16.37 7.05
N PRO A 508 -8.29 17.51 7.62
CA PRO A 508 -7.11 17.55 8.47
C PRO A 508 -7.35 16.71 9.74
N LEU A 509 -6.33 15.97 10.17
CA LEU A 509 -6.38 15.28 11.46
C LEU A 509 -6.26 16.32 12.57
N PRO A 510 -7.22 16.40 13.51
CA PRO A 510 -7.26 17.45 14.53
C PRO A 510 -6.36 17.10 15.73
N ILE A 511 -5.10 16.79 15.46
CA ILE A 511 -4.13 16.32 16.46
C ILE A 511 -2.94 17.24 16.48
N TRP A 512 -2.71 17.89 17.62
CA TRP A 512 -1.52 18.70 17.91
C TRP A 512 -0.60 17.90 18.82
N ARG A 513 0.66 17.89 18.50
CA ARG A 513 1.65 17.09 19.22
C ARG A 513 2.96 17.87 19.37
N THR A 514 3.61 17.74 20.52
CA THR A 514 4.95 18.27 20.72
C THR A 514 5.98 17.58 19.82
N GLU A 515 7.07 18.27 19.49
CA GLU A 515 8.10 17.75 18.60
C GLU A 515 8.72 16.44 19.12
N ASP A 516 8.93 16.36 20.46
CA ASP A 516 9.42 15.15 21.12
C ASP A 516 8.34 14.05 21.30
N GLY A 517 7.10 14.34 20.88
CA GLY A 517 5.98 13.41 20.91
C GLY A 517 5.46 12.99 22.27
N LYS A 518 5.86 13.69 23.36
CA LYS A 518 5.45 13.33 24.72
C LYS A 518 4.06 13.84 25.09
N GLU A 519 3.67 14.96 24.51
CA GLU A 519 2.36 15.55 24.74
C GLU A 519 1.60 15.65 23.43
N GLU A 520 0.32 15.33 23.48
CA GLU A 520 -0.57 15.48 22.34
C GLU A 520 -2.00 15.77 22.79
N ILE A 521 -2.72 16.52 21.96
CA ILE A 521 -4.14 16.85 22.14
C ILE A 521 -4.89 16.60 20.84
N ILE A 522 -6.08 16.04 20.95
CA ILE A 522 -7.01 15.89 19.84
C ILE A 522 -8.21 16.81 20.06
N ILE A 523 -8.61 17.54 19.03
CA ILE A 523 -9.73 18.47 19.03
C ILE A 523 -10.94 17.80 18.37
N GLY A 524 -12.11 17.91 19.00
CA GLY A 524 -13.34 17.26 18.51
C GLY A 524 -14.37 18.22 17.92
N SER A 525 -14.18 19.54 18.04
CA SER A 525 -15.07 20.56 17.49
C SER A 525 -14.34 21.88 17.19
N VAL A 526 -14.96 22.73 16.38
CA VAL A 526 -14.45 24.09 16.12
C VAL A 526 -14.49 24.93 17.38
N GLU A 527 -15.49 24.76 18.24
CA GLU A 527 -15.60 25.46 19.54
C GLU A 527 -14.41 25.09 20.44
N GLU A 528 -14.12 23.79 20.58
CA GLU A 528 -12.95 23.33 21.35
C GLU A 528 -11.63 23.88 20.79
N LEU A 529 -11.49 23.96 19.45
CA LEU A 529 -10.32 24.55 18.82
C LEU A 529 -10.17 26.04 19.22
N LYS A 530 -11.25 26.81 19.17
CA LYS A 530 -11.26 28.23 19.58
C LYS A 530 -10.85 28.39 21.04
N ASP A 531 -11.35 27.53 21.92
CA ASP A 531 -11.01 27.56 23.35
C ASP A 531 -9.51 27.32 23.57
N GLU A 532 -8.92 26.34 22.89
CA GLU A 532 -7.49 26.07 22.98
C GLU A 532 -6.63 27.20 22.38
N MET A 533 -7.07 27.78 21.26
CA MET A 533 -6.41 28.96 20.69
C MET A 533 -6.47 30.14 21.64
N GLN A 534 -7.61 30.38 22.31
CA GLN A 534 -7.74 31.45 23.31
C GLN A 534 -6.80 31.25 24.50
N LYS A 535 -6.57 30.01 24.94
CA LYS A 535 -5.57 29.70 25.96
C LYS A 535 -4.15 30.07 25.49
N ALA A 536 -3.82 29.76 24.22
CA ALA A 536 -2.53 30.10 23.64
C ALA A 536 -2.32 31.64 23.53
N VAL A 537 -3.37 32.38 23.17
CA VAL A 537 -3.37 33.85 23.16
C VAL A 537 -3.13 34.39 24.57
N ASN A 538 -3.87 33.89 25.56
CA ASN A 538 -3.74 34.32 26.96
C ASN A 538 -2.34 34.00 27.53
N ALA A 539 -1.69 32.97 27.05
CA ALA A 539 -0.31 32.59 27.39
C ALA A 539 0.75 33.42 26.63
N GLY A 540 0.36 34.24 25.67
CA GLY A 540 1.26 35.09 24.88
C GLY A 540 2.10 34.32 23.85
N VAL A 541 1.67 33.11 23.45
CA VAL A 541 2.33 32.27 22.43
C VAL A 541 1.65 32.35 21.05
N MET A 542 0.53 33.08 20.96
CA MET A 542 -0.25 33.28 19.75
C MET A 542 -0.78 34.69 19.69
N ASP A 543 -0.87 35.32 18.51
CA ASP A 543 -1.45 36.64 18.31
C ASP A 543 -2.99 36.60 18.29
N THR A 544 -3.63 37.69 18.77
CA THR A 544 -5.09 37.80 18.79
C THR A 544 -5.70 37.93 17.41
N ASP A 545 -4.96 38.44 16.43
CA ASP A 545 -5.46 38.72 15.07
C ASP A 545 -5.80 37.44 14.27
N ILE A 546 -5.26 36.29 14.67
CA ILE A 546 -5.59 34.99 14.04
C ILE A 546 -7.07 34.62 14.17
N PHE A 547 -7.77 35.18 15.16
CA PHE A 547 -9.22 34.97 15.33
C PHE A 547 -10.10 35.82 14.42
N ALA A 548 -9.56 36.86 13.77
CA ALA A 548 -10.34 37.77 12.94
C ALA A 548 -10.93 37.11 11.68
N ASP A 549 -10.32 36.04 11.22
CA ASP A 549 -10.69 35.30 10.00
C ASP A 549 -11.50 34.00 10.27
N PHE A 550 -11.90 33.77 11.54
CA PHE A 550 -12.67 32.56 11.94
C PHE A 550 -14.17 32.83 12.11
#